data_a89e22ae63e50a7c0fdbb1aaa278fde2
#
_entry.id   a89e22ae63e50a7c0fdbb1aaa278fde2
#
_cell.length_a   1.000
_cell.length_b   1.000
_cell.length_c   1.000
_cell.angle_alpha   90.00
_cell.angle_beta   90.00
_cell.angle_gamma   90.00
#
_symmetry.space_group_name_H-M   'P 1'
#
loop_
_entity.id
_entity.type
_entity.pdbx_description
1 polymer ?
#
loop_
_entity_poly.entity_id
_entity_poly.type
_entity_poly.pdbx_seq_one_letter_code
_entity_poly.pdbx_strand_id
1 'polypeptide(L)'
;RQAYAESEGELFCGLNRRHGPLIQQLKKELKTDQIPAVYDFIANAGFIPNDHWVHDEGAGGGRILGEACHFVDLIQYLDGSELQELRVTAAENNAYPMNDNVLITLRFASGAVGNIIYSSMGSKKYPKEQLRVLSNGSVYEMDNFIRLRKYGSSKTVKQKLKQDKGIKAEYEYIYKVLKREAKNDTIIDAFRGQELLIKAMQMVKER
;
A
#
# COMPACT_ATOMS: atom_id res chain seq x y z
N ARG A 1 16.55 -9.71 5.25
CA ARG A 1 16.74 -8.81 6.40
C ARG A 1 18.11 -9.00 7.01
N GLN A 2 18.50 -10.24 7.34
CA GLN A 2 19.81 -10.53 7.93
C GLN A 2 20.96 -10.09 7.00
N ALA A 3 20.93 -10.48 5.72
CA ALA A 3 21.94 -10.08 4.74
C ALA A 3 22.08 -8.55 4.60
N TYR A 4 20.97 -7.81 4.71
CA TYR A 4 21.01 -6.34 4.71
C TYR A 4 21.69 -5.78 5.97
N ALA A 5 21.37 -6.35 7.14
CA ALA A 5 21.97 -5.91 8.42
C ALA A 5 23.49 -6.19 8.49
N GLU A 6 23.97 -7.18 7.73
CA GLU A 6 25.39 -7.56 7.62
C GLU A 6 26.12 -6.83 6.48
N SER A 7 25.41 -6.03 5.67
CA SER A 7 25.99 -5.30 4.54
C SER A 7 26.21 -3.83 4.87
N GLU A 8 27.17 -3.21 4.18
CA GLU A 8 27.39 -1.76 4.19
C GLU A 8 26.60 -1.03 3.08
N GLY A 9 25.81 -1.78 2.30
CA GLY A 9 25.05 -1.28 1.17
C GLY A 9 23.69 -0.70 1.56
N GLU A 10 23.14 0.16 0.70
CA GLU A 10 21.78 0.65 0.82
C GLU A 10 20.82 -0.24 0.01
N LEU A 11 19.68 -0.58 0.62
CA LEU A 11 18.60 -1.32 -0.01
C LEU A 11 17.38 -0.42 -0.17
N PHE A 12 16.84 -0.37 -1.39
CA PHE A 12 15.61 0.36 -1.69
C PHE A 12 14.56 -0.61 -2.21
N CYS A 13 13.34 -0.48 -1.68
CA CYS A 13 12.16 -1.16 -2.23
C CYS A 13 11.38 -0.16 -3.07
N GLY A 14 10.95 -0.56 -4.28
CA GLY A 14 10.21 0.30 -5.22
C GLY A 14 8.78 0.63 -4.74
N LEU A 15 8.62 1.14 -3.52
CA LEU A 15 7.35 1.45 -2.87
C LEU A 15 6.95 2.92 -3.13
N ASN A 16 6.81 3.25 -4.39
CA ASN A 16 6.68 4.61 -4.91
C ASN A 16 5.45 5.39 -4.41
N ARG A 17 4.34 4.72 -4.04
CA ARG A 17 3.05 5.39 -3.76
C ARG A 17 3.11 6.38 -2.62
N ARG A 18 3.93 6.11 -1.59
CA ARG A 18 4.16 7.02 -0.46
C ARG A 18 4.74 8.38 -0.91
N HIS A 19 5.48 8.42 -2.02
CA HIS A 19 6.08 9.63 -2.58
C HIS A 19 5.13 10.41 -3.50
N GLY A 20 3.93 9.89 -3.77
CA GLY A 20 2.92 10.55 -4.60
C GLY A 20 2.49 11.92 -4.02
N PRO A 21 2.42 12.99 -4.81
CA PRO A 21 2.20 14.35 -4.29
C PRO A 21 0.86 14.52 -3.55
N LEU A 22 -0.20 13.82 -3.98
CA LEU A 22 -1.48 13.83 -3.26
C LEU A 22 -1.41 13.05 -1.94
N ILE A 23 -0.59 12.01 -1.87
CA ILE A 23 -0.35 11.24 -0.65
C ILE A 23 0.49 12.04 0.35
N GLN A 24 1.53 12.72 -0.13
CA GLN A 24 2.33 13.61 0.69
C GLN A 24 1.48 14.74 1.30
N GLN A 25 0.53 15.27 0.52
CA GLN A 25 -0.43 16.25 1.04
C GLN A 25 -1.37 15.62 2.07
N LEU A 26 -1.95 14.46 1.79
CA LEU A 26 -2.82 13.74 2.73
C LEU A 26 -2.11 13.48 4.06
N LYS A 27 -0.85 12.98 4.02
CA LYS A 27 -0.05 12.74 5.24
C LYS A 27 0.11 14.00 6.10
N LYS A 28 0.32 15.17 5.49
CA LYS A 28 0.42 16.45 6.22
C LYS A 28 -0.88 16.90 6.88
N GLU A 29 -2.03 16.47 6.32
CA GLU A 29 -3.35 16.82 6.87
C GLU A 29 -3.83 15.83 7.94
N LEU A 30 -3.32 14.60 7.93
CA LEU A 30 -3.61 13.57 8.93
C LEU A 30 -2.81 13.83 10.21
N LYS A 31 -3.50 13.79 11.35
CA LYS A 31 -2.91 13.91 12.70
C LYS A 31 -2.97 12.56 13.41
N THR A 32 -2.38 11.54 12.79
CA THR A 32 -2.47 10.14 13.26
C THR A 32 -1.76 9.88 14.58
N ASP A 33 -0.82 10.74 14.96
CA ASP A 33 -0.17 10.79 16.26
C ASP A 33 -1.13 11.16 17.42
N GLN A 34 -2.26 11.79 17.10
CA GLN A 34 -3.24 12.26 18.09
C GLN A 34 -4.53 11.44 18.08
N ILE A 35 -5.00 11.03 16.90
CA ILE A 35 -6.29 10.38 16.70
C ILE A 35 -6.15 9.24 15.70
N PRO A 36 -6.51 8.00 16.07
CA PRO A 36 -6.49 6.87 15.15
C PRO A 36 -7.36 7.12 13.92
N ALA A 37 -6.92 6.62 12.77
CA ALA A 37 -7.66 6.67 11.53
C ALA A 37 -8.22 5.30 11.13
N VAL A 38 -9.24 5.31 10.27
CA VAL A 38 -9.71 4.12 9.56
C VAL A 38 -9.35 4.28 8.09
N TYR A 39 -8.63 3.30 7.55
CA TYR A 39 -8.19 3.26 6.16
C TYR A 39 -8.98 2.23 5.37
N ASP A 40 -9.47 2.59 4.19
CA ASP A 40 -10.16 1.71 3.26
C ASP A 40 -9.55 1.87 1.87
N PHE A 41 -8.91 0.83 1.35
CA PHE A 41 -8.23 0.85 0.07
C PHE A 41 -8.82 -0.19 -0.87
N ILE A 42 -9.10 0.19 -2.11
CA ILE A 42 -9.55 -0.70 -3.18
C ILE A 42 -8.50 -0.72 -4.30
N ALA A 43 -7.97 -1.90 -4.58
CA ALA A 43 -7.14 -2.20 -5.73
C ALA A 43 -7.94 -3.05 -6.73
N ASN A 44 -8.54 -2.40 -7.73
CA ASN A 44 -9.17 -3.05 -8.88
C ASN A 44 -8.06 -3.45 -9.88
N ALA A 45 -7.40 -4.57 -9.62
CA ALA A 45 -6.14 -4.93 -10.27
C ALA A 45 -6.31 -5.43 -11.71
N GLY A 46 -7.52 -5.90 -12.06
CA GLY A 46 -7.85 -6.49 -13.36
C GLY A 46 -7.30 -7.91 -13.53
N PHE A 47 -7.95 -8.67 -14.37
CA PHE A 47 -7.60 -10.06 -14.64
C PHE A 47 -6.26 -10.19 -15.38
N ILE A 48 -5.47 -11.18 -14.96
CA ILE A 48 -4.27 -11.67 -15.64
C ILE A 48 -4.46 -13.18 -15.86
N PRO A 49 -4.18 -13.74 -17.06
CA PRO A 49 -4.30 -15.17 -17.32
C PRO A 49 -3.46 -16.03 -16.37
N ASN A 50 -3.96 -17.23 -16.05
CA ASN A 50 -3.33 -18.13 -15.06
C ASN A 50 -1.94 -18.63 -15.47
N ASP A 51 -1.64 -18.68 -16.77
CA ASP A 51 -0.36 -19.08 -17.35
C ASP A 51 0.68 -17.94 -17.37
N HIS A 52 0.32 -16.75 -16.90
CA HIS A 52 1.25 -15.63 -16.85
C HIS A 52 2.28 -15.83 -15.73
N TRP A 53 3.54 -15.50 -16.00
CA TRP A 53 4.68 -15.70 -15.10
C TRP A 53 4.47 -15.14 -13.68
N VAL A 54 3.62 -14.12 -13.52
CA VAL A 54 3.35 -13.49 -12.21
C VAL A 54 2.69 -14.46 -11.22
N HIS A 55 2.01 -15.50 -11.73
CA HIS A 55 1.39 -16.55 -10.92
C HIS A 55 2.31 -17.72 -10.59
N ASP A 56 3.45 -17.81 -11.27
CA ASP A 56 4.48 -18.79 -10.96
C ASP A 56 5.14 -18.48 -9.61
N GLU A 57 5.15 -19.44 -8.70
CA GLU A 57 5.67 -19.24 -7.34
C GLU A 57 7.17 -18.95 -7.31
N GLY A 58 7.93 -19.57 -8.23
CA GLY A 58 9.38 -19.41 -8.29
C GLY A 58 9.83 -18.13 -8.98
N ALA A 59 9.05 -17.66 -9.97
CA ALA A 59 9.39 -16.49 -10.77
C ALA A 59 8.68 -15.22 -10.29
N GLY A 60 7.36 -15.28 -10.07
CA GLY A 60 6.53 -14.10 -9.73
C GLY A 60 6.13 -14.00 -8.28
N GLY A 61 6.07 -15.10 -7.55
CA GLY A 61 5.65 -15.15 -6.14
C GLY A 61 4.17 -14.82 -5.90
N GLY A 62 3.40 -14.56 -6.98
CA GLY A 62 2.00 -14.16 -6.91
C GLY A 62 1.79 -12.65 -6.75
N ARG A 63 0.62 -12.20 -7.16
CA ARG A 63 0.28 -10.76 -7.22
C ARG A 63 0.18 -10.10 -5.85
N ILE A 64 -0.22 -10.83 -4.82
CA ILE A 64 -0.35 -10.25 -3.49
C ILE A 64 1.02 -9.83 -2.96
N LEU A 65 2.03 -10.69 -3.05
CA LEU A 65 3.37 -10.36 -2.59
C LEU A 65 4.03 -9.28 -3.47
N GLY A 66 3.79 -9.30 -4.78
CA GLY A 66 4.40 -8.37 -5.74
C GLY A 66 3.67 -7.04 -5.88
N GLU A 67 2.36 -6.96 -5.59
CA GLU A 67 1.57 -5.75 -5.81
C GLU A 67 0.87 -5.23 -4.54
N ALA A 68 0.26 -6.08 -3.71
CA ALA A 68 -0.44 -5.59 -2.53
C ALA A 68 0.49 -5.02 -1.46
N CYS A 69 1.78 -5.40 -1.46
CA CYS A 69 2.81 -4.79 -0.60
C CYS A 69 2.88 -3.26 -0.75
N HIS A 70 2.63 -2.73 -1.93
CA HIS A 70 2.56 -1.28 -2.16
C HIS A 70 1.43 -0.59 -1.40
N PHE A 71 0.30 -1.27 -1.20
CA PHE A 71 -0.87 -0.70 -0.52
C PHE A 71 -0.72 -0.82 1.00
N VAL A 72 -0.12 -1.91 1.47
CA VAL A 72 0.28 -2.08 2.87
C VAL A 72 1.26 -0.98 3.25
N ASP A 73 2.31 -0.77 2.46
CA ASP A 73 3.28 0.29 2.64
C ASP A 73 2.67 1.69 2.67
N LEU A 74 1.76 1.97 1.73
CA LEU A 74 1.08 3.25 1.66
C LEU A 74 0.29 3.56 2.94
N ILE A 75 -0.46 2.58 3.47
CA ILE A 75 -1.23 2.77 4.70
C ILE A 75 -0.29 2.90 5.91
N GLN A 76 0.78 2.07 6.01
CA GLN A 76 1.81 2.23 7.04
C GLN A 76 2.40 3.65 7.03
N TYR A 77 2.77 4.14 5.86
CA TYR A 77 3.29 5.49 5.71
C TYR A 77 2.30 6.56 6.19
N LEU A 78 1.02 6.44 5.81
CA LEU A 78 -0.02 7.39 6.21
C LEU A 78 -0.29 7.35 7.71
N ASP A 79 -0.32 6.17 8.32
CA ASP A 79 -0.48 6.04 9.76
C ASP A 79 0.76 6.55 10.51
N GLY A 80 1.93 6.06 10.17
CA GLY A 80 3.21 6.45 10.77
C GLY A 80 3.53 5.72 12.07
N SER A 81 2.69 4.78 12.52
CA SER A 81 2.97 3.89 13.65
C SER A 81 3.28 2.46 13.18
N GLU A 82 3.74 1.61 14.09
CA GLU A 82 4.08 0.24 13.77
C GLU A 82 2.86 -0.58 13.34
N LEU A 83 2.96 -1.30 12.22
CA LEU A 83 1.99 -2.31 11.81
C LEU A 83 2.13 -3.54 12.72
N GLN A 84 1.16 -3.77 13.59
CA GLN A 84 1.17 -4.85 14.58
C GLN A 84 0.60 -6.15 14.04
N GLU A 85 -0.47 -6.07 13.24
CA GLU A 85 -1.19 -7.23 12.76
C GLU A 85 -1.62 -7.04 11.30
N LEU A 86 -1.48 -8.10 10.51
CA LEU A 86 -1.98 -8.21 9.15
C LEU A 86 -2.62 -9.59 8.98
N ARG A 87 -3.85 -9.61 8.50
CA ARG A 87 -4.57 -10.84 8.15
C ARG A 87 -5.03 -10.78 6.71
N VAL A 88 -5.06 -11.95 6.06
CA VAL A 88 -5.55 -12.12 4.70
C VAL A 88 -6.70 -13.12 4.70
N THR A 89 -7.78 -12.75 4.01
CA THR A 89 -8.90 -13.65 3.69
C THR A 89 -9.04 -13.70 2.18
N ALA A 90 -8.88 -14.87 1.58
CA ALA A 90 -9.04 -15.06 0.16
C ALA A 90 -10.50 -15.36 -0.20
N ALA A 91 -10.93 -14.88 -1.37
CA ALA A 91 -12.18 -15.32 -1.97
C ALA A 91 -11.95 -16.68 -2.62
N GLU A 92 -12.74 -17.67 -2.25
CA GLU A 92 -12.68 -19.01 -2.81
C GLU A 92 -13.42 -19.05 -4.14
N ASN A 93 -12.71 -19.29 -5.24
CA ASN A 93 -13.29 -19.44 -6.57
C ASN A 93 -12.32 -20.17 -7.51
N ASN A 94 -12.82 -21.20 -8.18
CA ASN A 94 -12.04 -22.00 -9.15
C ASN A 94 -11.77 -21.26 -10.47
N ALA A 95 -12.46 -20.15 -10.75
CA ALA A 95 -12.31 -19.39 -12.00
C ALA A 95 -11.17 -18.37 -11.95
N TYR A 96 -10.67 -18.03 -10.75
CA TYR A 96 -9.59 -17.04 -10.55
C TYR A 96 -8.51 -17.63 -9.65
N PRO A 97 -7.23 -17.25 -9.83
CA PRO A 97 -6.19 -17.65 -8.89
C PRO A 97 -6.53 -17.19 -7.46
N MET A 98 -6.34 -18.05 -6.47
CA MET A 98 -6.64 -17.76 -5.06
C MET A 98 -5.97 -16.46 -4.56
N ASN A 99 -4.81 -16.13 -5.12
CA ASN A 99 -4.00 -14.98 -4.73
C ASN A 99 -4.42 -13.66 -5.39
N ASP A 100 -5.47 -13.66 -6.22
CA ASP A 100 -5.86 -12.47 -6.98
C ASP A 100 -7.10 -11.75 -6.41
N ASN A 101 -7.73 -12.33 -5.38
CA ASN A 101 -8.95 -11.80 -4.80
C ASN A 101 -8.92 -11.97 -3.29
N VAL A 102 -8.46 -10.95 -2.58
CA VAL A 102 -8.28 -11.01 -1.15
C VAL A 102 -8.77 -9.75 -0.45
N LEU A 103 -9.16 -9.93 0.81
CA LEU A 103 -9.33 -8.90 1.79
C LEU A 103 -8.13 -8.95 2.75
N ILE A 104 -7.40 -7.84 2.87
CA ILE A 104 -6.30 -7.69 3.82
C ILE A 104 -6.76 -6.71 4.90
N THR A 105 -6.69 -7.12 6.16
CA THR A 105 -6.96 -6.25 7.30
C THR A 105 -5.67 -5.93 8.05
N LEU A 106 -5.55 -4.69 8.51
CA LEU A 106 -4.37 -4.12 9.15
C LEU A 106 -4.74 -3.56 10.52
N ARG A 107 -3.88 -3.72 11.52
CA ARG A 107 -3.99 -3.05 12.82
C ARG A 107 -2.65 -2.44 13.20
N PHE A 108 -2.68 -1.20 13.65
CA PHE A 108 -1.52 -0.37 13.96
C PHE A 108 -1.40 -0.09 15.47
N ALA A 109 -0.19 0.24 15.91
CA ALA A 109 0.11 0.61 17.29
C ALA A 109 -0.61 1.88 17.74
N SER A 110 -0.94 2.79 16.83
CA SER A 110 -1.78 3.98 17.07
C SER A 110 -3.22 3.65 17.46
N GLY A 111 -3.67 2.39 17.29
CA GLY A 111 -5.06 1.97 17.36
C GLY A 111 -5.82 2.10 16.04
N ALA A 112 -5.18 2.60 15.00
CA ALA A 112 -5.76 2.66 13.65
C ALA A 112 -5.96 1.27 13.06
N VAL A 113 -6.94 1.17 12.17
CA VAL A 113 -7.24 -0.05 11.41
C VAL A 113 -7.31 0.24 9.93
N GLY A 114 -6.92 -0.73 9.11
CA GLY A 114 -6.97 -0.62 7.67
C GLY A 114 -7.60 -1.83 7.01
N ASN A 115 -8.16 -1.60 5.83
CA ASN A 115 -8.75 -2.59 4.96
C ASN A 115 -8.23 -2.40 3.54
N ILE A 116 -7.78 -3.47 2.87
CA ILE A 116 -7.36 -3.46 1.47
C ILE A 116 -8.17 -4.55 0.76
N ILE A 117 -9.02 -4.15 -0.17
CA ILE A 117 -9.68 -5.05 -1.12
C ILE A 117 -8.79 -5.11 -2.34
N TYR A 118 -8.16 -6.25 -2.58
CA TYR A 118 -7.42 -6.52 -3.81
C TYR A 118 -8.22 -7.49 -4.66
N SER A 119 -8.57 -7.11 -5.89
CA SER A 119 -9.39 -7.97 -6.74
C SER A 119 -9.06 -7.84 -8.22
N SER A 120 -9.00 -9.00 -8.89
CA SER A 120 -8.90 -9.14 -10.35
C SER A 120 -10.25 -9.22 -11.06
N MET A 121 -11.37 -9.31 -10.31
CA MET A 121 -12.72 -9.52 -10.84
C MET A 121 -13.41 -8.23 -11.31
N GLY A 122 -12.84 -7.07 -10.98
CA GLY A 122 -13.48 -5.79 -11.27
C GLY A 122 -13.39 -5.36 -12.73
N SER A 123 -14.28 -4.45 -13.13
CA SER A 123 -14.29 -3.87 -14.47
C SER A 123 -13.09 -2.93 -14.66
N LYS A 124 -12.42 -3.02 -15.82
CA LYS A 124 -11.35 -2.07 -16.23
C LYS A 124 -11.85 -0.62 -16.43
N LYS A 125 -13.18 -0.41 -16.46
CA LYS A 125 -13.77 0.95 -16.52
C LYS A 125 -13.79 1.63 -15.15
N TYR A 126 -13.66 0.87 -14.07
CA TYR A 126 -13.56 1.40 -12.71
C TYR A 126 -12.12 1.80 -12.40
N PRO A 127 -11.87 2.89 -11.65
CA PRO A 127 -10.51 3.30 -11.28
C PRO A 127 -9.71 2.17 -10.63
N LYS A 128 -8.42 2.08 -10.99
CA LYS A 128 -7.57 0.99 -10.49
C LYS A 128 -7.33 1.09 -8.98
N GLU A 129 -7.10 2.28 -8.46
CA GLU A 129 -6.69 2.47 -7.06
C GLU A 129 -7.51 3.58 -6.40
N GLN A 130 -8.17 3.25 -5.30
CA GLN A 130 -8.95 4.19 -4.50
C GLN A 130 -8.59 4.04 -3.04
N LEU A 131 -8.43 5.17 -2.33
CA LEU A 131 -8.20 5.21 -0.90
C LEU A 131 -9.23 6.13 -0.25
N ARG A 132 -9.83 5.67 0.82
CA ARG A 132 -10.63 6.47 1.73
C ARG A 132 -9.99 6.45 3.11
N VAL A 133 -9.90 7.61 3.76
CA VAL A 133 -9.40 7.74 5.13
C VAL A 133 -10.43 8.51 5.95
N LEU A 134 -10.85 7.93 7.05
CA LEU A 134 -11.75 8.55 8.02
C LEU A 134 -10.93 8.90 9.27
N SER A 135 -10.84 10.17 9.59
CA SER A 135 -10.08 10.65 10.76
C SER A 135 -10.59 12.00 11.23
N ASN A 136 -10.70 12.16 12.52
CA ASN A 136 -10.98 13.44 13.19
C ASN A 136 -12.10 14.28 12.54
N GLY A 137 -13.28 13.67 12.36
CA GLY A 137 -14.46 14.35 11.77
C GLY A 137 -14.31 14.70 10.27
N SER A 138 -13.30 14.16 9.60
CA SER A 138 -13.06 14.35 8.16
C SER A 138 -13.02 13.02 7.43
N VAL A 139 -13.45 13.03 6.18
CA VAL A 139 -13.27 11.94 5.23
C VAL A 139 -12.41 12.43 4.07
N TYR A 140 -11.36 11.69 3.76
CA TYR A 140 -10.51 11.94 2.60
C TYR A 140 -10.72 10.83 1.58
N GLU A 141 -10.89 11.20 0.31
CA GLU A 141 -11.02 10.28 -0.81
C GLU A 141 -9.95 10.57 -1.85
N MET A 142 -9.01 9.65 -2.05
CA MET A 142 -8.05 9.69 -3.15
C MET A 142 -8.52 8.77 -4.26
N ASP A 143 -8.64 9.31 -5.46
CA ASP A 143 -9.08 8.63 -6.65
C ASP A 143 -7.91 8.53 -7.64
N ASN A 144 -7.38 7.32 -7.77
CA ASN A 144 -6.38 6.90 -8.76
C ASN A 144 -5.14 7.82 -8.86
N PHE A 145 -4.73 8.47 -7.75
CA PHE A 145 -3.63 9.45 -7.67
C PHE A 145 -3.81 10.67 -8.62
N ILE A 146 -5.04 10.92 -9.02
CA ILE A 146 -5.41 12.09 -9.85
C ILE A 146 -6.13 13.12 -9.00
N ARG A 147 -6.97 12.68 -8.05
CA ARG A 147 -7.82 13.57 -7.27
C ARG A 147 -7.84 13.17 -5.80
N LEU A 148 -7.71 14.17 -4.94
CA LEU A 148 -7.91 14.06 -3.49
C LEU A 148 -9.03 15.01 -3.08
N ARG A 149 -10.08 14.48 -2.47
CA ARG A 149 -11.19 15.24 -1.88
C ARG A 149 -11.14 15.13 -0.37
N LYS A 150 -11.50 16.21 0.29
CA LYS A 150 -11.73 16.24 1.74
C LYS A 150 -13.17 16.66 1.99
N TYR A 151 -13.82 15.96 2.89
CA TYR A 151 -15.11 16.30 3.47
C TYR A 151 -14.92 16.46 4.98
N GLY A 152 -15.42 17.54 5.56
CA GLY A 152 -15.28 17.87 6.99
C GLY A 152 -15.82 19.28 7.23
N SER A 153 -15.18 20.05 8.13
CA SER A 153 -15.52 21.45 8.38
C SER A 153 -15.49 22.33 7.12
N SER A 154 -14.69 21.95 6.13
CA SER A 154 -14.67 22.51 4.79
C SER A 154 -14.49 21.40 3.76
N LYS A 155 -15.08 21.58 2.57
CA LYS A 155 -14.87 20.68 1.44
C LYS A 155 -13.74 21.23 0.57
N THR A 156 -12.71 20.44 0.36
CA THR A 156 -11.62 20.79 -0.57
C THR A 156 -11.43 19.70 -1.62
N VAL A 157 -10.99 20.09 -2.81
CA VAL A 157 -10.68 19.18 -3.90
C VAL A 157 -9.32 19.59 -4.47
N LYS A 158 -8.40 18.63 -4.52
CA LYS A 158 -7.11 18.74 -5.21
C LYS A 158 -7.10 17.79 -6.39
N GLN A 159 -6.80 18.30 -7.56
CA GLN A 159 -6.78 17.52 -8.80
C GLN A 159 -5.48 17.76 -9.56
N LYS A 160 -4.93 16.71 -10.13
CA LYS A 160 -3.79 16.72 -11.03
C LYS A 160 -4.26 16.51 -12.46
N LEU A 161 -3.52 17.04 -13.43
CA LEU A 161 -3.81 16.81 -14.85
C LEU A 161 -3.51 15.38 -15.29
N LYS A 162 -2.52 14.73 -14.64
CA LYS A 162 -2.10 13.37 -14.91
C LYS A 162 -1.93 12.61 -13.60
N GLN A 163 -2.08 11.28 -13.67
CA GLN A 163 -1.76 10.39 -12.58
C GLN A 163 -0.29 10.53 -12.18
N ASP A 164 -0.04 10.70 -10.88
CA ASP A 164 1.31 10.75 -10.34
C ASP A 164 1.38 9.87 -9.08
N LYS A 165 1.94 8.68 -9.25
CA LYS A 165 2.16 7.69 -8.18
C LYS A 165 3.50 7.87 -7.45
N GLY A 166 4.22 8.97 -7.70
CA GLY A 166 5.43 9.31 -6.97
C GLY A 166 6.73 8.66 -7.47
N ILE A 167 6.74 8.02 -8.64
CA ILE A 167 7.95 7.34 -9.16
C ILE A 167 9.13 8.31 -9.26
N LYS A 168 8.93 9.50 -9.84
CA LYS A 168 10.00 10.51 -9.93
C LYS A 168 10.48 10.95 -8.56
N ALA A 169 9.57 11.20 -7.63
CA ALA A 169 9.90 11.65 -6.28
C ALA A 169 10.61 10.54 -5.47
N GLU A 170 10.30 9.26 -5.71
CA GLU A 170 11.03 8.14 -5.14
C GLU A 170 12.51 8.14 -5.60
N TYR A 171 12.77 8.30 -6.90
CA TYR A 171 14.16 8.40 -7.41
C TYR A 171 14.90 9.62 -6.85
N GLU A 172 14.23 10.75 -6.70
CA GLU A 172 14.80 11.94 -6.05
C GLU A 172 15.14 11.66 -4.58
N TYR A 173 14.29 10.92 -3.86
CA TYR A 173 14.56 10.48 -2.48
C TYR A 173 15.76 9.52 -2.43
N ILE A 174 15.81 8.50 -3.28
CA ILE A 174 16.94 7.56 -3.39
C ILE A 174 18.24 8.32 -3.63
N TYR A 175 18.23 9.28 -4.56
CA TYR A 175 19.42 10.10 -4.84
C TYR A 175 19.90 10.87 -3.61
N LYS A 176 18.99 11.45 -2.82
CA LYS A 176 19.34 12.15 -1.58
C LYS A 176 19.93 11.21 -0.53
N VAL A 177 19.41 10.00 -0.38
CA VAL A 177 19.97 9.00 0.53
C VAL A 177 21.39 8.62 0.10
N LEU A 178 21.60 8.33 -1.19
CA LEU A 178 22.93 8.00 -1.71
C LEU A 178 23.95 9.16 -1.56
N LYS A 179 23.47 10.40 -1.56
CA LYS A 179 24.27 11.60 -1.27
C LYS A 179 24.45 11.88 0.23
N ARG A 180 23.86 11.04 1.11
CA ARG A 180 23.81 11.25 2.57
C ARG A 180 23.10 12.54 3.00
N GLU A 181 22.22 13.07 2.15
CA GLU A 181 21.35 14.22 2.42
C GLU A 181 20.04 13.82 3.10
N ALA A 182 19.70 12.54 3.10
CA ALA A 182 18.56 11.95 3.78
C ALA A 182 18.92 10.58 4.37
N LYS A 183 18.12 10.11 5.33
CA LYS A 183 18.23 8.73 5.87
C LYS A 183 17.29 7.81 5.11
N ASN A 184 17.67 6.54 4.97
CA ASN A 184 16.80 5.49 4.43
C ASN A 184 15.92 4.92 5.55
N ASP A 185 14.84 5.61 5.84
CA ASP A 185 13.84 5.23 6.87
C ASP A 185 12.73 4.34 6.34
N THR A 186 12.62 4.21 5.01
CA THR A 186 11.55 3.43 4.37
C THR A 186 11.73 1.92 4.47
N ILE A 187 12.97 1.47 4.61
CA ILE A 187 13.30 0.03 4.54
C ILE A 187 12.76 -0.78 5.74
N ILE A 188 12.66 -0.17 6.92
CA ILE A 188 12.14 -0.84 8.12
C ILE A 188 10.66 -1.17 7.93
N ASP A 189 9.87 -0.22 7.45
CA ASP A 189 8.46 -0.41 7.13
C ASP A 189 8.27 -1.46 6.04
N ALA A 190 9.10 -1.41 4.99
CA ALA A 190 9.07 -2.37 3.89
C ALA A 190 9.30 -3.81 4.39
N PHE A 191 10.32 -4.03 5.24
CA PHE A 191 10.57 -5.32 5.85
C PHE A 191 9.40 -5.78 6.72
N ARG A 192 8.85 -4.89 7.55
CA ARG A 192 7.75 -5.24 8.45
C ARG A 192 6.49 -5.62 7.69
N GLY A 193 6.08 -4.80 6.74
CA GLY A 193 4.90 -5.06 5.92
C GLY A 193 5.02 -6.34 5.11
N GLN A 194 6.16 -6.56 4.46
CA GLN A 194 6.40 -7.75 3.65
C GLN A 194 6.45 -9.03 4.49
N GLU A 195 7.10 -8.99 5.65
CA GLU A 195 7.19 -10.13 6.56
C GLU A 195 5.81 -10.60 7.05
N LEU A 196 4.95 -9.65 7.45
CA LEU A 196 3.59 -9.95 7.87
C LEU A 196 2.73 -10.46 6.71
N LEU A 197 2.90 -9.88 5.52
CA LEU A 197 2.16 -10.30 4.33
C LEU A 197 2.53 -11.73 3.90
N ILE A 198 3.82 -12.08 3.91
CA ILE A 198 4.29 -13.44 3.61
C ILE A 198 3.68 -14.44 4.60
N LYS A 199 3.77 -14.18 5.91
CA LYS A 199 3.19 -15.05 6.95
C LYS A 199 1.69 -15.25 6.76
N ALA A 200 0.94 -14.17 6.49
CA ALA A 200 -0.50 -14.24 6.29
C ALA A 200 -0.87 -15.02 5.02
N MET A 201 -0.10 -14.90 3.94
CA MET A 201 -0.32 -15.66 2.72
C MET A 201 0.00 -17.16 2.87
N GLN A 202 1.00 -17.52 3.66
CA GLN A 202 1.26 -18.92 4.02
C GLN A 202 0.08 -19.55 4.74
N MET A 203 -0.53 -18.85 5.70
CA MET A 203 -1.72 -19.32 6.43
C MET A 203 -2.96 -19.49 5.52
N VAL A 204 -3.07 -18.71 4.43
CA VAL A 204 -4.15 -18.88 3.44
C VAL A 204 -3.95 -20.15 2.61
N LYS A 205 -2.71 -20.51 2.27
CA LYS A 205 -2.40 -21.70 1.47
C LYS A 205 -2.56 -23.02 2.24
N GLU A 206 -2.47 -22.98 3.56
CA GLU A 206 -2.59 -24.16 4.45
C GLU A 206 -4.03 -24.53 4.78
N ARG A 207 -5.03 -23.76 4.34
CA ARG A 207 -6.48 -24.01 4.51
C ARG A 207 -7.07 -24.71 3.31
#